data_cfacb35b49662f6e4688a635a429ef38
#
_entry.id   cfacb35b49662f6e4688a635a429ef38
#
_cell.length_a   1.000
_cell.length_b   1.000
_cell.length_c   1.000
_cell.angle_alpha   90.00
_cell.angle_beta   90.00
_cell.angle_gamma   90.00
#
_symmetry.space_group_name_H-M   'P 1'
#
loop_
_entity.id
_entity.type
_entity.pdbx_description
1 polymer ?
#
loop_
_entity_poly.entity_id
_entity_poly.type
_entity_poly.pdbx_seq_one_letter_code
_entity_poly.pdbx_strand_id
1 'polypeptide(L)' 'MSLIGNITTMNGEFYAHLHMGAGDDKGNFVGGHLNRAVISATCEMFVTLIDGKVDRVKIKELL' A
#
# COMPACT_ATOMS: atom_id res chain seq x y z
N MET A 1 -0.32 9.56 -10.71
CA MET A 1 -0.43 8.84 -9.45
C MET A 1 0.01 7.40 -9.64
N SER A 2 0.77 6.90 -8.71
CA SER A 2 1.17 5.49 -8.68
C SER A 2 0.81 4.87 -7.33
N LEU A 3 0.53 3.57 -7.36
CA LEU A 3 0.20 2.82 -6.17
C LEU A 3 0.85 1.44 -6.30
N ILE A 4 1.64 1.06 -5.33
CA ILE A 4 2.32 -0.22 -5.33
C ILE A 4 2.39 -0.79 -3.92
N GLY A 5 2.30 -2.10 -3.80
CA GLY A 5 2.41 -2.72 -2.50
C GLY A 5 1.91 -4.15 -2.50
N ASN A 6 1.54 -4.62 -1.33
CA ASN A 6 1.04 -5.97 -1.16
C ASN A 6 -0.03 -6.03 -0.08
N ILE A 7 -0.81 -7.09 -0.15
CA ILE A 7 -1.85 -7.37 0.83
C ILE A 7 -1.51 -8.74 1.44
N THR A 8 -1.33 -8.74 2.73
CA THR A 8 -0.96 -9.93 3.50
C THR A 8 -1.77 -9.97 4.78
N THR A 9 -1.28 -10.64 5.78
CA THR A 9 -1.82 -10.56 7.13
C THR A 9 -0.74 -10.10 8.09
N MET A 10 -1.17 -9.58 9.23
CA MET A 10 -0.27 -9.29 10.35
C MET A 10 -0.95 -9.83 11.61
N ASN A 11 -0.27 -10.76 12.28
CA ASN A 11 -0.84 -11.47 13.43
C ASN A 11 -2.19 -12.11 13.11
N GLY A 12 -2.32 -12.67 11.89
CA GLY A 12 -3.53 -13.31 11.42
C GLY A 12 -4.63 -12.39 10.93
N GLU A 13 -4.44 -11.09 10.98
CA GLU A 13 -5.42 -10.11 10.52
C GLU A 13 -5.01 -9.47 9.20
N PHE A 14 -5.99 -9.02 8.44
CA PHE A 14 -5.75 -8.32 7.17
C PHE A 14 -4.76 -7.17 7.34
N TYR A 15 -3.81 -7.10 6.42
CA TYR A 15 -2.84 -6.01 6.40
C TYR A 15 -2.51 -5.62 4.97
N ALA A 16 -2.70 -4.37 4.65
CA ALA A 16 -2.33 -3.80 3.36
C ALA A 16 -1.14 -2.86 3.54
N HIS A 17 -0.05 -3.15 2.84
CA HIS A 17 1.13 -2.31 2.84
C HIS A 17 1.27 -1.69 1.45
N LEU A 18 0.82 -0.46 1.32
CA LEU A 18 0.76 0.24 0.05
C LEU A 18 1.53 1.55 0.13
N HIS A 19 2.24 1.85 -0.94
CA HIS A 19 2.91 3.13 -1.14
C HIS A 19 2.27 3.83 -2.30
N MET A 20 2.07 5.12 -2.16
CA MET A 20 1.45 5.94 -3.19
C MET A 20 2.35 7.12 -3.53
N GLY A 21 2.37 7.44 -4.82
CA GLY A 21 2.97 8.68 -5.28
C GLY A 21 1.95 9.44 -6.12
N ALA A 22 1.86 10.73 -5.92
CA ALA A 22 0.90 11.57 -6.64
C ALA A 22 1.50 12.93 -6.96
N GLY A 23 1.17 13.43 -8.15
CA GLY A 23 1.51 14.77 -8.57
C GLY A 23 0.28 15.67 -8.54
N ASP A 24 0.51 16.95 -8.29
CA ASP A 24 -0.55 17.95 -8.40
C ASP A 24 -0.41 18.75 -9.70
N ASP A 25 -1.34 19.66 -9.93
CA ASP A 25 -1.35 20.49 -11.14
C ASP A 25 -0.19 21.50 -11.18
N LYS A 26 0.50 21.68 -10.09
CA LYS A 26 1.62 22.63 -9.96
C LYS A 26 2.97 21.95 -10.12
N GLY A 27 2.99 20.66 -10.42
CA GLY A 27 4.22 19.92 -10.59
C GLY A 27 4.84 19.39 -9.31
N ASN A 28 4.16 19.52 -8.19
CA ASN A 28 4.62 18.92 -6.94
C ASN A 28 4.32 17.43 -6.92
N PHE A 29 5.21 16.67 -6.31
CA PHE A 29 5.02 15.23 -6.16
C PHE A 29 5.12 14.88 -4.68
N VAL A 30 4.17 14.10 -4.19
CA VAL A 30 4.16 13.60 -2.82
C VAL A 30 4.03 12.09 -2.83
N GLY A 31 4.60 11.45 -1.81
CA GLY A 31 4.54 10.01 -1.71
C GLY A 31 4.71 9.55 -0.27
N GLY A 32 4.36 8.30 -0.04
CA GLY A 32 4.47 7.69 1.27
C GLY A 32 3.52 6.51 1.43
N HIS A 33 3.35 6.06 2.66
CA HIS A 33 2.40 5.00 3.00
C HIS A 33 0.98 5.49 2.80
N LEU A 34 0.16 4.62 2.21
CA LEU A 34 -1.25 4.92 2.00
C LEU A 34 -2.07 4.27 3.11
N ASN A 35 -2.79 5.07 3.86
CA ASN A 35 -3.77 4.59 4.84
C ASN A 35 -5.17 4.65 4.28
N ARG A 36 -5.50 5.72 3.58
CA ARG A 36 -6.81 5.91 3.00
C ARG A 36 -6.75 6.90 1.85
N ALA A 37 -7.53 6.63 0.82
CA ALA A 37 -7.69 7.54 -0.29
C ALA A 37 -9.09 7.40 -0.88
N VAL A 38 -9.59 8.46 -1.49
CA VAL A 38 -10.87 8.46 -2.19
C VAL A 38 -10.60 8.71 -3.67
N ILE A 39 -11.10 7.81 -4.50
CA ILE A 39 -10.93 7.90 -5.94
C ILE A 39 -11.95 8.87 -6.50
N SER A 40 -11.49 9.86 -7.25
CA SER A 40 -12.37 10.87 -7.86
C SER A 40 -12.93 10.44 -9.20
N ALA A 41 -12.31 9.49 -9.86
CA ALA A 41 -12.76 8.99 -11.17
C ALA A 41 -12.73 7.47 -11.21
N THR A 42 -11.62 6.89 -11.65
CA THR A 42 -11.49 5.43 -11.78
C THR A 42 -10.20 4.94 -11.13
N CYS A 43 -10.22 3.67 -10.75
CA CYS A 43 -9.04 2.98 -10.26
C CYS A 43 -8.93 1.62 -10.94
N GLU A 44 -7.80 1.36 -11.56
CA GLU A 44 -7.49 0.06 -12.14
C GLU A 44 -6.26 -0.49 -11.44
N MET A 45 -6.33 -1.76 -11.03
CA MET A 45 -5.22 -2.40 -10.35
C MET A 45 -4.88 -3.73 -11.01
N PHE A 46 -3.58 -4.00 -11.12
CA PHE A 46 -3.07 -5.30 -11.53
C PHE A 46 -2.62 -6.03 -10.27
N VAL A 47 -3.24 -7.16 -10.00
CA VAL A 47 -2.98 -7.93 -8.79
C VAL A 47 -2.49 -9.31 -9.17
N THR A 48 -1.36 -9.70 -8.60
CA THR A 48 -0.83 -11.06 -8.74
C THR A 48 -1.11 -11.82 -7.45
N LEU A 49 -1.81 -12.93 -7.58
CA LEU A 49 -2.08 -13.82 -6.45
C LEU A 49 -0.96 -14.85 -6.36
N ILE A 50 -0.37 -14.94 -5.17
CA ILE A 50 0.69 -15.90 -4.90
C ILE A 50 0.16 -16.93 -3.92
N ASP A 51 0.26 -18.21 -4.28
CA ASP A 51 -0.16 -19.29 -3.40
C ASP A 51 0.73 -19.35 -2.17
N GLY A 52 0.11 -19.56 -1.03
CA GLY A 52 0.81 -19.65 0.24
C GLY A 52 0.25 -18.68 1.26
N LYS A 53 0.87 -18.69 2.42
CA LYS A 53 0.48 -17.83 3.52
C LYS A 53 1.67 -17.01 3.97
N VAL A 54 1.51 -15.70 4.01
CA VAL A 54 2.51 -14.78 4.55
C VAL A 54 1.85 -13.99 5.67
N ASP A 55 2.35 -14.18 6.87
CA ASP A 55 1.88 -13.44 8.03
C ASP A 55 3.02 -12.54 8.53
N ARG A 56 2.69 -11.28 8.79
CA ARG A 56 3.65 -10.30 9.26
C ARG A 56 3.68 -10.28 10.77
N VAL A 57 4.87 -10.16 11.32
CA VAL A 57 5.08 -10.01 12.75
C VAL A 57 5.79 -8.67 12.97
N LYS A 58 5.23 -7.87 13.87
CA LYS A 58 5.85 -6.61 14.21
C LYS A 58 7.07 -6.84 15.10
N ILE A 59 8.22 -6.40 14.63
CA ILE A 59 9.47 -6.48 15.38
C ILE A 59 9.70 -5.12 16.02
N LYS A 60 9.97 -5.14 17.32
CA LYS A 60 10.29 -3.92 18.05
C LYS A 60 11.67 -3.44 17.63
N GLU A 61 11.75 -2.21 17.15
CA GLU A 61 13.03 -1.61 16.81
C GLU A 61 13.78 -1.21 18.08
N LEU A 62 15.06 -1.56 18.09
CA LEU A 62 15.97 -1.18 19.15
C LEU A 62 16.84 -0.04 18.63
N LEU A 63 16.40 1.15 18.84
CA LEU A 63 17.17 2.34 18.52
C LEU A 63 17.44 3.13 19.79
#